data_26e057d62bc5a4631c212624a50bac83
#
_entry.id   26e057d62bc5a4631c212624a50bac83
#
_cell.length_a   1.000
_cell.length_b   1.000
_cell.length_c   1.000
_cell.angle_alpha   90.00
_cell.angle_beta   90.00
_cell.angle_gamma   90.00
#
_symmetry.space_group_name_H-M   'P 1'
#
loop_
_entity.id
_entity.type
_entity.pdbx_description
1 polymer ?
#
loop_
_entity_poly.entity_id
_entity_poly.type
_entity_poly.pdbx_seq_one_letter_code
_entity_poly.pdbx_strand_id
1 'polypeptide(L)'
;MNLTVLIQGPLNEVSLKNIDNYLKYGKVVISHWTQDDIKLLDDIDKTNPNIKIVNQHMPSREEWEPTWAGDITVDSTFPWAVKSTYLGLKNVDTEYVVKTRSDERFENLQPMIDLFLKTKRMVFGNIYAFSFKKDPFKIGDHLFMDYNEKLVKTYEMILESHEFRYPSYCAEHILMINYMRAH
;
A
#
# COMPACT_ATOMS: atom_id res chain seq x y z
N MET A 1 11.28 9.98 -14.63
CA MET A 1 10.20 10.46 -13.74
C MET A 1 10.58 10.13 -12.30
N ASN A 2 10.30 11.01 -11.35
CA ASN A 2 10.61 10.81 -9.93
C ASN A 2 9.51 9.96 -9.25
N LEU A 3 9.45 8.68 -9.59
CA LEU A 3 8.39 7.74 -9.23
C LEU A 3 8.96 6.47 -8.58
N THR A 4 8.27 5.99 -7.57
CA THR A 4 8.47 4.66 -7.00
C THR A 4 7.20 3.83 -7.12
N VAL A 5 7.33 2.55 -7.46
CA VAL A 5 6.25 1.57 -7.29
C VAL A 5 6.49 0.84 -5.97
N LEU A 6 5.56 0.99 -5.03
CA LEU A 6 5.55 0.30 -3.75
C LEU A 6 4.74 -0.99 -3.86
N ILE A 7 5.41 -2.13 -3.76
CA ILE A 7 4.80 -3.47 -3.67
C ILE A 7 4.63 -3.80 -2.19
N GLN A 8 3.39 -3.94 -1.74
CA GLN A 8 3.06 -4.17 -0.34
C GLN A 8 2.39 -5.53 -0.14
N GLY A 9 2.84 -6.29 0.84
CA GLY A 9 2.26 -7.57 1.24
C GLY A 9 3.27 -8.71 1.26
N PRO A 10 2.81 -9.94 1.56
CA PRO A 10 3.67 -11.11 1.60
C PRO A 10 4.39 -11.35 0.27
N LEU A 11 5.66 -11.72 0.34
CA LEU A 11 6.42 -12.09 -0.85
C LEU A 11 5.86 -13.38 -1.46
N ASN A 12 5.75 -13.39 -2.78
CA ASN A 12 5.34 -14.54 -3.55
C ASN A 12 5.90 -14.46 -4.98
N GLU A 13 5.72 -15.48 -5.79
CA GLU A 13 6.20 -15.49 -7.18
C GLU A 13 5.61 -14.37 -8.05
N VAL A 14 4.40 -13.91 -7.75
CA VAL A 14 3.76 -12.82 -8.49
C VAL A 14 4.51 -11.51 -8.20
N SER A 15 4.86 -11.25 -6.94
CA SER A 15 5.62 -10.06 -6.57
C SER A 15 7.00 -10.03 -7.23
N LEU A 16 7.70 -11.16 -7.32
CA LEU A 16 9.00 -11.24 -8.03
C LEU A 16 8.87 -10.88 -9.50
N LYS A 17 7.89 -11.46 -10.20
CA LYS A 17 7.64 -11.16 -11.62
C LYS A 17 7.24 -9.70 -11.86
N ASN A 18 6.66 -9.05 -10.84
CA ASN A 18 6.25 -7.66 -10.91
C ASN A 18 7.43 -6.69 -10.82
N ILE A 19 8.53 -7.05 -10.13
CA ILE A 19 9.68 -6.17 -9.95
C ILE A 19 10.20 -5.67 -11.31
N ASP A 20 10.54 -6.59 -12.22
CA ASP A 20 11.06 -6.24 -13.55
C ASP A 20 10.06 -5.42 -14.36
N ASN A 21 8.77 -5.79 -14.27
CA ASN A 21 7.72 -5.05 -14.95
C ASN A 21 7.58 -3.61 -14.42
N TYR A 22 7.83 -3.37 -13.14
CA TYR A 22 7.64 -2.06 -12.52
C TYR A 22 8.89 -1.17 -12.57
N LEU A 23 10.09 -1.76 -12.68
CA LEU A 23 11.34 -1.01 -12.85
C LEU A 23 11.35 -0.10 -14.09
N LYS A 24 10.56 -0.42 -15.11
CA LYS A 24 10.42 0.45 -16.30
C LYS A 24 9.75 1.80 -16.01
N TYR A 25 9.05 1.93 -14.88
CA TYR A 25 8.38 3.17 -14.48
C TYR A 25 9.21 4.01 -13.50
N GLY A 26 10.10 3.38 -12.74
CA GLY A 26 10.92 4.06 -11.75
C GLY A 26 11.56 3.10 -10.76
N LYS A 27 11.74 3.57 -9.54
CA LYS A 27 12.24 2.71 -8.45
C LYS A 27 11.16 1.74 -7.98
N VAL A 28 11.59 0.64 -7.36
CA VAL A 28 10.70 -0.33 -6.72
C VAL A 28 11.05 -0.42 -5.24
N VAL A 29 10.07 -0.25 -4.38
CA VAL A 29 10.17 -0.55 -2.94
C VAL A 29 9.30 -1.76 -2.66
N ILE A 30 9.86 -2.77 -2.01
CA ILE A 30 9.15 -3.98 -1.60
C ILE A 30 9.01 -3.93 -0.09
N SER A 31 7.78 -3.85 0.40
CA SER A 31 7.47 -3.84 1.84
C SER A 31 6.81 -5.14 2.24
N HIS A 32 7.55 -5.99 2.95
CA HIS A 32 7.14 -7.35 3.29
C HIS A 32 7.44 -7.68 4.76
N TRP A 33 7.00 -8.87 5.21
CA TRP A 33 7.18 -9.34 6.58
C TRP A 33 8.38 -10.30 6.69
N THR A 34 9.07 -10.29 7.83
CA THR A 34 10.20 -11.20 8.12
C THR A 34 9.83 -12.66 8.13
N GLN A 35 8.56 -12.96 8.32
CA GLN A 35 8.01 -14.32 8.32
C GLN A 35 7.77 -14.88 6.90
N ASP A 36 7.89 -14.02 5.88
CA ASP A 36 7.78 -14.44 4.48
C ASP A 36 8.93 -15.36 4.07
N ASP A 37 8.75 -16.11 3.00
CA ASP A 37 9.78 -17.02 2.52
C ASP A 37 11.05 -16.26 2.10
N ILE A 38 12.08 -16.37 2.94
CA ILE A 38 13.38 -15.70 2.75
C ILE A 38 14.05 -16.14 1.44
N LYS A 39 13.78 -17.36 0.96
CA LYS A 39 14.38 -17.85 -0.30
C LYS A 39 13.97 -17.00 -1.49
N LEU A 40 12.74 -16.46 -1.49
CA LEU A 40 12.29 -15.56 -2.55
C LEU A 40 13.11 -14.25 -2.61
N LEU A 41 13.69 -13.82 -1.48
CA LEU A 41 14.56 -12.64 -1.45
C LEU A 41 15.91 -12.86 -2.14
N ASP A 42 16.36 -14.11 -2.28
CA ASP A 42 17.62 -14.41 -2.93
C ASP A 42 17.52 -14.28 -4.45
N ASP A 43 16.30 -14.37 -4.99
CA ASP A 43 16.03 -14.16 -6.42
C ASP A 43 15.96 -12.66 -6.80
N ILE A 44 15.97 -11.76 -5.79
CA ILE A 44 15.94 -10.32 -6.04
C ILE A 44 17.36 -9.78 -6.18
N ASP A 45 17.63 -9.06 -7.26
CA ASP A 45 18.92 -8.36 -7.43
C ASP A 45 19.07 -7.22 -6.41
N LYS A 46 19.63 -7.54 -5.27
CA LYS A 46 19.89 -6.60 -4.16
C LYS A 46 20.97 -5.57 -4.50
N THR A 47 21.69 -5.75 -5.60
CA THR A 47 22.71 -4.79 -6.07
C THR A 47 22.10 -3.69 -6.94
N ASN A 48 20.89 -3.86 -7.42
CA ASN A 48 20.19 -2.86 -8.22
C ASN A 48 19.82 -1.65 -7.35
N PRO A 49 20.38 -0.45 -7.60
CA PRO A 49 20.12 0.73 -6.78
C PRO A 49 18.68 1.24 -6.88
N ASN A 50 17.91 0.74 -7.84
CA ASN A 50 16.49 1.08 -8.01
C ASN A 50 15.56 0.13 -7.26
N ILE A 51 16.08 -0.87 -6.55
CA ILE A 51 15.29 -1.80 -5.74
C ILE A 51 15.64 -1.59 -4.26
N LYS A 52 14.62 -1.36 -3.44
CA LYS A 52 14.75 -1.29 -1.99
C LYS A 52 13.83 -2.27 -1.31
N ILE A 53 14.40 -3.11 -0.44
CA ILE A 53 13.65 -4.08 0.34
C ILE A 53 13.46 -3.53 1.75
N VAL A 54 12.21 -3.45 2.18
CA VAL A 54 11.81 -3.06 3.54
C VAL A 54 11.28 -4.30 4.23
N ASN A 55 12.16 -4.93 4.98
CA ASN A 55 11.83 -6.11 5.76
C ASN A 55 11.43 -5.68 7.17
N GLN A 56 10.30 -6.16 7.66
CA GLN A 56 9.75 -5.75 8.93
C GLN A 56 9.13 -6.93 9.67
N HIS A 57 9.24 -6.89 10.98
CA HIS A 57 8.57 -7.86 11.84
C HIS A 57 7.05 -7.68 11.75
N MET A 58 6.33 -8.76 11.46
CA MET A 58 4.87 -8.78 11.55
C MET A 58 4.49 -8.85 13.02
N PRO A 59 3.84 -7.81 13.59
CA PRO A 59 3.45 -7.85 14.98
C PRO A 59 2.49 -9.02 15.24
N SER A 60 2.63 -9.65 16.40
CA SER A 60 1.63 -10.60 16.86
C SER A 60 0.31 -9.89 17.17
N ARG A 61 -0.76 -10.67 17.28
CA ARG A 61 -2.05 -10.12 17.64
C ARG A 61 -2.01 -9.45 19.03
N GLU A 62 -1.33 -10.07 19.98
CA GLU A 62 -1.18 -9.55 21.34
C GLU A 62 -0.41 -8.22 21.38
N GLU A 63 0.55 -8.01 20.48
CA GLU A 63 1.27 -6.74 20.35
C GLU A 63 0.38 -5.62 19.81
N TRP A 64 -0.68 -5.96 19.06
CA TRP A 64 -1.61 -4.98 18.49
C TRP A 64 -2.84 -4.71 19.34
N GLU A 65 -3.36 -5.71 20.06
CA GLU A 65 -4.58 -5.60 20.84
C GLU A 65 -4.59 -4.43 21.84
N PRO A 66 -3.49 -4.10 22.54
CA PRO A 66 -3.49 -2.96 23.46
C PRO A 66 -3.69 -1.61 22.76
N THR A 67 -3.22 -1.48 21.53
CA THR A 67 -3.31 -0.25 20.75
C THR A 67 -4.61 -0.16 19.95
N TRP A 68 -5.28 -1.29 19.77
CA TRP A 68 -6.45 -1.45 18.89
C TRP A 68 -7.65 -2.04 19.65
N ALA A 69 -7.84 -1.60 20.91
CA ALA A 69 -8.90 -2.07 21.78
C ALA A 69 -10.31 -1.83 21.18
N GLY A 70 -10.86 -2.84 20.59
CA GLY A 70 -12.21 -2.94 20.04
C GLY A 70 -12.35 -4.27 19.34
N ASP A 71 -13.55 -4.85 19.33
CA ASP A 71 -13.90 -6.08 18.63
C ASP A 71 -13.56 -6.01 17.13
N ILE A 72 -12.26 -6.04 16.82
CA ILE A 72 -11.85 -6.37 15.46
C ILE A 72 -12.21 -7.84 15.31
N THR A 73 -13.29 -8.09 14.59
CA THR A 73 -13.63 -9.43 14.18
C THR A 73 -12.39 -10.07 13.56
N VAL A 74 -12.00 -11.10 14.12
CA VAL A 74 -10.81 -11.92 14.20
C VAL A 74 -9.96 -12.06 12.92
N ASP A 75 -10.45 -11.69 11.75
CA ASP A 75 -9.87 -12.08 10.46
C ASP A 75 -9.40 -10.90 9.57
N SER A 76 -9.39 -9.67 10.09
CA SER A 76 -8.96 -8.54 9.26
C SER A 76 -7.43 -8.48 9.18
N THR A 77 -6.88 -8.66 7.99
CA THR A 77 -5.47 -8.42 7.69
C THR A 77 -5.16 -6.94 7.44
N PHE A 78 -6.18 -6.08 7.47
CA PHE A 78 -6.06 -4.66 7.17
C PHE A 78 -5.03 -3.91 8.02
N PRO A 79 -4.95 -4.12 9.33
CA PRO A 79 -3.94 -3.48 10.16
C PRO A 79 -2.51 -3.71 9.68
N TRP A 80 -2.19 -4.97 9.40
CA TRP A 80 -0.87 -5.32 8.90
C TRP A 80 -0.60 -4.69 7.53
N ALA A 81 -1.62 -4.65 6.65
CA ALA A 81 -1.52 -3.99 5.37
C ALA A 81 -1.25 -2.49 5.51
N VAL A 82 -1.91 -1.81 6.45
CA VAL A 82 -1.69 -0.40 6.76
C VAL A 82 -0.26 -0.16 7.24
N LYS A 83 0.19 -0.92 8.23
CA LYS A 83 1.56 -0.76 8.76
C LYS A 83 2.62 -1.05 7.72
N SER A 84 2.47 -2.13 6.97
CA SER A 84 3.39 -2.48 5.90
C SER A 84 3.43 -1.38 4.83
N THR A 85 2.27 -0.84 4.44
CA THR A 85 2.23 0.28 3.49
C THR A 85 2.93 1.52 4.07
N TYR A 86 2.62 1.90 5.31
CA TYR A 86 3.24 3.06 5.96
C TYR A 86 4.77 2.96 5.99
N LEU A 87 5.28 1.83 6.45
CA LEU A 87 6.73 1.61 6.53
C LEU A 87 7.38 1.58 5.16
N GLY A 88 6.70 1.02 4.16
CA GLY A 88 7.14 1.09 2.77
C GLY A 88 7.23 2.53 2.27
N LEU A 89 6.18 3.32 2.46
CA LEU A 89 6.13 4.74 2.08
C LEU A 89 7.23 5.58 2.74
N LYS A 90 7.53 5.35 4.02
CA LYS A 90 8.64 6.01 4.74
C LYS A 90 10.02 5.71 4.15
N ASN A 91 10.12 4.67 3.35
CA ASN A 91 11.35 4.27 2.67
C ASN A 91 11.42 4.68 1.18
N VAL A 92 10.39 5.36 0.69
CA VAL A 92 10.35 5.98 -0.64
C VAL A 92 11.07 7.33 -0.60
N ASP A 93 11.96 7.56 -1.57
CA ASP A 93 12.74 8.80 -1.73
C ASP A 93 12.32 9.61 -2.97
N THR A 94 11.22 9.23 -3.61
CA THR A 94 10.68 9.90 -4.79
C THR A 94 9.42 10.71 -4.45
N GLU A 95 9.08 11.67 -5.32
CA GLU A 95 7.93 12.54 -5.14
C GLU A 95 6.60 11.79 -5.29
N TYR A 96 6.55 10.85 -6.24
CA TYR A 96 5.33 10.12 -6.58
C TYR A 96 5.44 8.66 -6.23
N VAL A 97 4.31 8.07 -5.81
CA VAL A 97 4.21 6.66 -5.50
C VAL A 97 3.00 6.04 -6.18
N VAL A 98 3.22 4.90 -6.83
CA VAL A 98 2.16 3.94 -7.14
C VAL A 98 2.24 2.83 -6.09
N LYS A 99 1.19 2.66 -5.28
CA LYS A 99 1.08 1.51 -4.37
C LYS A 99 0.31 0.39 -5.05
N THR A 100 0.84 -0.81 -4.94
CA THR A 100 0.18 -2.05 -5.38
C THR A 100 0.34 -3.15 -4.34
N ARG A 101 -0.46 -4.21 -4.45
CA ARG A 101 -0.33 -5.40 -3.62
C ARG A 101 0.65 -6.39 -4.26
N SER A 102 1.25 -7.21 -3.41
CA SER A 102 2.21 -8.24 -3.83
C SER A 102 1.56 -9.42 -4.58
N ASP A 103 0.28 -9.69 -4.30
CA ASP A 103 -0.50 -10.78 -4.89
C ASP A 103 -1.23 -10.39 -6.19
N GLU A 104 -1.04 -9.17 -6.66
CA GLU A 104 -1.67 -8.65 -7.88
C GLU A 104 -0.62 -8.23 -8.92
N ARG A 105 -0.98 -8.37 -10.19
CA ARG A 105 -0.15 -7.97 -11.31
C ARG A 105 -0.88 -6.99 -12.22
N PHE A 106 -0.26 -5.84 -12.41
CA PHE A 106 -0.73 -4.81 -13.34
C PHE A 106 0.26 -4.73 -14.51
N GLU A 107 -0.16 -5.18 -15.67
CA GLU A 107 0.68 -5.24 -16.88
C GLU A 107 1.14 -3.85 -17.32
N ASN A 108 0.28 -2.84 -17.15
CA ASN A 108 0.54 -1.49 -17.63
C ASN A 108 0.01 -0.43 -16.65
N LEU A 109 0.95 0.27 -15.98
CA LEU A 109 0.64 1.37 -15.08
C LEU A 109 0.58 2.74 -15.81
N GLN A 110 0.98 2.81 -17.10
CA GLN A 110 1.10 4.08 -17.82
C GLN A 110 -0.19 4.90 -17.85
N PRO A 111 -1.38 4.30 -18.11
CA PRO A 111 -2.62 5.09 -18.11
C PRO A 111 -2.94 5.76 -16.78
N MET A 112 -2.64 5.09 -15.65
CA MET A 112 -2.79 5.66 -14.31
C MET A 112 -1.81 6.81 -14.09
N ILE A 113 -0.56 6.61 -14.47
CA ILE A 113 0.51 7.62 -14.37
C ILE A 113 0.14 8.86 -15.18
N ASP A 114 -0.29 8.68 -16.43
CA ASP A 114 -0.67 9.80 -17.32
C ASP A 114 -1.86 10.58 -16.74
N LEU A 115 -2.86 9.88 -16.22
CA LEU A 115 -4.02 10.50 -15.58
C LEU A 115 -3.61 11.31 -14.34
N PHE A 116 -2.76 10.74 -13.48
CA PHE A 116 -2.23 11.45 -12.31
C PHE A 116 -1.44 12.70 -12.71
N LEU A 117 -0.52 12.57 -13.66
CA LEU A 117 0.29 13.72 -14.13
C LEU A 117 -0.56 14.84 -14.72
N LYS A 118 -1.67 14.48 -15.37
CA LYS A 118 -2.63 15.45 -15.93
C LYS A 118 -3.47 16.13 -14.85
N THR A 119 -3.96 15.36 -13.88
CA THR A 119 -4.94 15.86 -12.90
C THR A 119 -4.31 16.36 -11.61
N LYS A 120 -3.12 15.85 -11.26
CA LYS A 120 -2.46 16.08 -9.97
C LYS A 120 -3.33 15.71 -8.75
N ARG A 121 -4.23 14.77 -8.97
CA ARG A 121 -5.15 14.23 -7.95
C ARG A 121 -4.88 12.75 -7.77
N MET A 122 -5.13 12.25 -6.57
CA MET A 122 -5.06 10.82 -6.31
C MET A 122 -5.84 10.04 -7.37
N VAL A 123 -5.19 9.05 -7.96
CA VAL A 123 -5.80 8.12 -8.91
C VAL A 123 -5.78 6.73 -8.29
N PHE A 124 -6.88 6.03 -8.36
CA PHE A 124 -6.98 4.65 -7.87
C PHE A 124 -7.57 3.73 -8.93
N GLY A 125 -7.10 2.48 -8.91
CA GLY A 125 -7.66 1.42 -9.72
C GLY A 125 -8.93 0.91 -9.07
N ASN A 126 -10.03 0.91 -9.82
CA ASN A 126 -11.28 0.34 -9.33
C ASN A 126 -11.39 -1.11 -9.80
N ILE A 127 -10.90 -2.04 -8.99
CA ILE A 127 -11.02 -3.48 -9.26
C ILE A 127 -12.46 -3.95 -9.01
N TYR A 128 -13.15 -3.28 -8.08
CA TYR A 128 -14.56 -3.49 -7.80
C TYR A 128 -15.33 -2.22 -8.15
N ALA A 129 -16.26 -2.29 -9.11
CA ALA A 129 -17.10 -1.17 -9.50
C ALA A 129 -18.10 -0.84 -8.37
N PHE A 130 -17.69 0.00 -7.42
CA PHE A 130 -18.59 0.52 -6.42
C PHE A 130 -19.38 1.72 -6.99
N SER A 131 -20.67 1.68 -6.82
CA SER A 131 -21.51 2.84 -7.17
C SER A 131 -21.32 3.92 -6.11
N PHE A 132 -20.85 5.10 -6.49
CA PHE A 132 -20.78 6.29 -5.62
C PHE A 132 -22.13 6.62 -4.93
N LYS A 133 -23.24 6.15 -5.50
CA LYS A 133 -24.57 6.30 -4.89
C LYS A 133 -24.82 5.34 -3.74
N LYS A 134 -24.19 4.17 -3.76
CA LYS A 134 -24.39 3.13 -2.73
C LYS A 134 -23.30 3.15 -1.66
N ASP A 135 -22.07 3.38 -2.08
CA ASP A 135 -20.90 3.38 -1.20
C ASP A 135 -20.03 4.62 -1.50
N PRO A 136 -20.49 5.83 -1.11
CA PRO A 136 -19.66 7.01 -1.20
C PRO A 136 -18.41 6.81 -0.33
N PHE A 137 -17.28 7.29 -0.79
CA PHE A 137 -15.98 7.21 -0.08
C PHE A 137 -15.31 5.83 -0.03
N LYS A 138 -15.73 4.88 -0.87
CA LYS A 138 -15.05 3.61 -1.01
C LYS A 138 -14.06 3.69 -2.18
N ILE A 139 -12.76 3.68 -1.87
CA ILE A 139 -11.68 3.64 -2.87
C ILE A 139 -10.96 2.30 -2.77
N GLY A 140 -10.57 1.75 -3.92
CA GLY A 140 -9.78 0.52 -3.92
C GLY A 140 -8.42 0.74 -3.25
N ASP A 141 -8.11 -0.08 -2.23
CA ASP A 141 -6.81 -0.08 -1.54
C ASP A 141 -5.74 -0.90 -2.28
N HIS A 142 -6.12 -1.57 -3.36
CA HIS A 142 -5.26 -2.46 -4.13
C HIS A 142 -4.23 -1.72 -4.98
N LEU A 143 -4.68 -0.70 -5.73
CA LEU A 143 -3.85 0.08 -6.62
C LEU A 143 -4.22 1.56 -6.53
N PHE A 144 -3.27 2.41 -6.17
CA PHE A 144 -3.45 3.86 -6.21
C PHE A 144 -2.13 4.60 -6.44
N MET A 145 -2.23 5.85 -6.89
CA MET A 145 -1.10 6.75 -7.12
C MET A 145 -1.39 8.13 -6.53
N ASP A 146 -0.39 8.67 -5.82
CA ASP A 146 -0.40 10.05 -5.33
C ASP A 146 1.02 10.52 -5.00
N TYR A 147 1.12 11.72 -4.42
CA TYR A 147 2.33 12.24 -3.80
C TYR A 147 2.71 11.41 -2.57
N ASN A 148 3.99 11.06 -2.45
CA ASN A 148 4.47 10.26 -1.31
C ASN A 148 4.14 10.93 0.03
N GLU A 149 4.38 12.23 0.16
CA GLU A 149 4.12 12.98 1.39
C GLU A 149 2.65 12.90 1.83
N LYS A 150 1.72 12.95 0.88
CA LYS A 150 0.28 12.81 1.15
C LYS A 150 -0.07 11.42 1.66
N LEU A 151 0.48 10.41 1.00
CA LEU A 151 0.22 9.03 1.41
C LEU A 151 0.82 8.74 2.79
N VAL A 152 2.06 9.18 3.06
CA VAL A 152 2.68 9.04 4.38
C VAL A 152 1.78 9.64 5.45
N LYS A 153 1.33 10.89 5.28
CA LYS A 153 0.46 11.57 6.23
C LYS A 153 -0.87 10.85 6.44
N THR A 154 -1.47 10.37 5.36
CA THR A 154 -2.73 9.59 5.41
C THR A 154 -2.58 8.32 6.24
N TYR A 155 -1.54 7.53 5.96
CA TYR A 155 -1.31 6.28 6.68
C TYR A 155 -0.88 6.49 8.13
N GLU A 156 -0.17 7.58 8.43
CA GLU A 156 0.16 8.01 9.80
C GLU A 156 -1.12 8.30 10.60
N MET A 157 -2.03 9.09 10.02
CA MET A 157 -3.33 9.37 10.63
C MET A 157 -4.17 8.10 10.85
N ILE A 158 -4.15 7.16 9.90
CA ILE A 158 -4.83 5.89 10.07
C ILE A 158 -4.25 5.14 11.29
N LEU A 159 -2.94 5.08 11.43
CA LEU A 159 -2.27 4.40 12.55
C LEU A 159 -2.55 5.07 13.89
N GLU A 160 -2.70 6.41 13.93
CA GLU A 160 -2.97 7.19 15.14
C GLU A 160 -4.44 7.22 15.55
N SER A 161 -5.36 7.10 14.57
CA SER A 161 -6.78 7.40 14.76
C SER A 161 -7.53 6.39 15.63
N HIS A 162 -6.98 5.22 15.87
CA HIS A 162 -7.69 4.10 16.53
C HIS A 162 -9.09 3.79 15.92
N GLU A 163 -9.41 4.34 14.75
CA GLU A 163 -10.72 4.21 14.09
C GLU A 163 -10.96 2.81 13.50
N PHE A 164 -9.95 1.96 13.53
CA PHE A 164 -10.10 0.52 13.26
C PHE A 164 -11.10 -0.20 14.18
N ARG A 165 -11.60 0.51 15.18
CA ARG A 165 -12.57 0.01 16.16
C ARG A 165 -14.00 -0.10 15.62
N TYR A 166 -14.26 0.42 14.44
CA TYR A 166 -15.63 0.41 13.90
C TYR A 166 -15.81 -0.74 12.93
N PRO A 167 -16.50 -1.81 13.34
CA PRO A 167 -16.75 -2.98 12.49
C PRO A 167 -17.59 -2.66 11.24
N SER A 168 -18.12 -1.45 11.14
CA SER A 168 -18.93 -0.99 10.03
C SER A 168 -18.15 -0.38 8.86
N TYR A 169 -16.84 -0.11 9.03
CA TYR A 169 -16.02 0.48 7.98
C TYR A 169 -15.07 -0.56 7.38
N CYS A 170 -15.17 -0.78 6.07
CA CYS A 170 -14.16 -1.54 5.35
C CYS A 170 -12.86 -0.72 5.17
N ALA A 171 -11.78 -1.42 4.84
CA ALA A 171 -10.45 -0.84 4.62
C ALA A 171 -10.48 0.41 3.73
N GLU A 172 -11.24 0.34 2.67
CA GLU A 172 -11.36 1.37 1.65
C GLU A 172 -12.02 2.65 2.18
N HIS A 173 -13.01 2.54 3.06
CA HIS A 173 -13.62 3.69 3.72
C HIS A 173 -12.64 4.37 4.68
N ILE A 174 -11.92 3.60 5.48
CA ILE A 174 -10.94 4.13 6.43
C ILE A 174 -9.85 4.89 5.68
N LEU A 175 -9.35 4.33 4.59
CA LEU A 175 -8.35 4.99 3.75
C LEU A 175 -8.86 6.33 3.21
N MET A 176 -10.05 6.35 2.62
CA MET A 176 -10.60 7.57 2.02
C MET A 176 -10.93 8.65 3.05
N ILE A 177 -11.54 8.28 4.18
CA ILE A 177 -11.89 9.22 5.25
C ILE A 177 -10.61 9.89 5.78
N ASN A 178 -9.58 9.10 6.07
CA ASN A 178 -8.32 9.66 6.58
C ASN A 178 -7.57 10.46 5.51
N TYR A 179 -7.63 10.06 4.23
CA TYR A 179 -7.10 10.86 3.15
C TYR A 179 -7.76 12.26 3.08
N MET A 180 -9.10 12.31 3.13
CA MET A 180 -9.83 13.59 3.13
C MET A 180 -9.55 14.46 4.37
N ARG A 181 -9.31 13.85 5.52
CA ARG A 181 -8.97 14.58 6.76
C ARG A 181 -7.54 15.11 6.74
N ALA A 182 -6.64 14.42 6.07
CA ALA A 182 -5.23 14.79 5.99
C ALA A 182 -4.98 15.95 5.01
N HIS A 183 -5.87 16.15 4.03
CA HIS A 183 -5.72 17.06 2.88
C HIS A 183 -6.98 17.85 2.56
#